data_3e592f1a32b79789cf50f92753f4b1f8
#
_entry.id   3e592f1a32b79789cf50f92753f4b1f8
#
_cell.length_a   1.000
_cell.length_b   1.000
_cell.length_c   1.000
_cell.angle_alpha   90.00
_cell.angle_beta   90.00
_cell.angle_gamma   90.00
#
_symmetry.space_group_name_H-M   'P 1'
#
loop_
_entity.id
_entity.type
_entity.pdbx_description
1 polymer ?
#
loop_
_entity_poly.entity_id
_entity_poly.type
_entity_poly.pdbx_seq_one_letter_code
_entity_poly.pdbx_strand_id
1 'polypeptide(L)'
;MGGEKIVAGLIAAAGGHWLTACARDKPITVGSKNFTEQVILGEIVAQHVSRRLSRRVDRKLNLGGTLLAHQAMLQGGLDLYPEYTGTALTTILKLPFTSDPAEALARVRLEYETRFRIYWLNPLGFNNTFAMVIRGEDARRNRIASLSDAVRFAAGKEGWTLGV
;
A
#
# COMPACT_ATOMS: atom_id res chain seq x y z
N MET A 1 48.28 10.03 -61.96
CA MET A 1 47.63 8.81 -61.51
C MET A 1 48.15 8.55 -60.13
N GLY A 2 47.32 8.83 -59.17
CA GLY A 2 47.58 8.99 -57.77
C GLY A 2 47.58 7.65 -57.08
N GLY A 3 48.54 7.44 -56.20
CA GLY A 3 48.59 6.38 -55.24
C GLY A 3 48.23 6.91 -53.85
N GLU A 4 47.08 6.65 -53.40
CA GLU A 4 46.68 6.95 -52.00
C GLU A 4 47.41 6.04 -51.02
N LYS A 5 48.16 6.65 -50.14
CA LYS A 5 48.82 5.96 -49.02
C LYS A 5 47.85 5.87 -47.88
N ILE A 6 47.33 4.68 -47.61
CA ILE A 6 46.56 4.39 -46.41
C ILE A 6 47.52 4.28 -45.24
N VAL A 7 47.49 5.30 -44.39
CA VAL A 7 48.18 5.27 -43.10
C VAL A 7 47.25 4.58 -42.10
N ALA A 8 47.51 3.31 -41.81
CA ALA A 8 46.84 2.59 -40.75
C ALA A 8 47.34 3.11 -39.39
N GLY A 9 46.58 3.99 -38.77
CA GLY A 9 46.81 4.39 -37.38
C GLY A 9 46.30 3.31 -36.43
N LEU A 10 47.19 2.59 -35.77
CA LEU A 10 46.86 1.75 -34.63
C LEU A 10 46.48 2.66 -33.44
N ILE A 11 45.18 2.83 -33.20
CA ILE A 11 44.73 3.39 -31.93
C ILE A 11 44.68 2.23 -30.95
N ALA A 12 45.67 2.17 -30.06
CA ALA A 12 45.65 1.31 -28.89
C ALA A 12 44.52 1.73 -28.00
N ALA A 13 43.44 0.98 -27.99
CA ALA A 13 42.37 1.11 -27.02
C ALA A 13 42.87 0.59 -25.67
N ALA A 14 43.65 1.39 -24.98
CA ALA A 14 44.00 1.16 -23.59
C ALA A 14 42.84 1.61 -22.69
N GLY A 15 42.23 0.69 -22.01
CA GLY A 15 41.63 0.98 -20.70
C GLY A 15 40.22 1.55 -20.65
N GLY A 16 39.27 0.84 -21.24
CA GLY A 16 37.84 1.15 -21.03
C GLY A 16 37.10 0.25 -20.04
N HIS A 17 37.79 -0.36 -19.07
CA HIS A 17 37.18 -1.30 -18.12
C HIS A 17 36.76 -0.66 -16.75
N TRP A 18 36.64 0.65 -16.71
CA TRP A 18 36.38 1.36 -15.45
C TRP A 18 34.95 1.89 -15.28
N LEU A 19 33.98 1.50 -16.10
CA LEU A 19 32.60 1.96 -15.95
C LEU A 19 31.55 0.85 -15.76
N THR A 20 31.95 -0.31 -15.29
CA THR A 20 31.02 -1.09 -14.47
C THR A 20 31.09 -0.57 -13.03
N ALA A 21 30.91 0.74 -12.85
CA ALA A 21 30.42 1.25 -11.62
C ALA A 21 29.13 0.51 -11.37
N CYS A 22 29.12 -0.37 -10.35
CA CYS A 22 27.94 -1.04 -9.84
C CYS A 22 26.81 -0.02 -9.86
N ALA A 23 25.88 -0.13 -10.79
CA ALA A 23 24.59 0.51 -10.65
C ALA A 23 24.05 -0.11 -9.35
N ARG A 24 24.31 0.53 -8.20
CA ARG A 24 23.74 0.10 -6.93
C ARG A 24 22.26 0.07 -7.18
N ASP A 25 21.72 -1.12 -7.26
CA ASP A 25 20.28 -1.31 -7.45
C ASP A 25 19.55 -0.38 -6.50
N LYS A 26 18.75 0.52 -7.06
CA LYS A 26 17.94 1.45 -6.28
C LYS A 26 17.17 0.63 -5.24
N PRO A 27 17.20 0.99 -3.96
CA PRO A 27 16.45 0.24 -2.95
C PRO A 27 14.97 0.26 -3.27
N ILE A 28 14.29 -0.82 -2.93
CA ILE A 28 12.83 -0.88 -2.99
C ILE A 28 12.28 -0.13 -1.78
N THR A 29 11.43 0.85 -2.00
CA THR A 29 10.85 1.65 -0.93
C THR A 29 9.48 1.11 -0.53
N VAL A 30 9.36 0.61 0.70
CA VAL A 30 8.10 0.11 1.28
C VAL A 30 7.52 1.16 2.22
N GLY A 31 6.26 1.53 2.00
CA GLY A 31 5.52 2.47 2.82
C GLY A 31 4.47 1.84 3.72
N SER A 32 3.94 2.64 4.64
CA SER A 32 2.70 2.32 5.38
C SER A 32 1.94 3.58 5.77
N LYS A 33 0.65 3.42 6.02
CA LYS A 33 -0.18 4.44 6.67
C LYS A 33 0.15 4.52 8.17
N ASN A 34 -0.43 5.52 8.86
CA ASN A 34 -0.06 5.92 10.21
C ASN A 34 -0.82 5.20 11.35
N PHE A 35 -1.22 3.96 11.17
CA PHE A 35 -1.82 3.18 12.26
C PHE A 35 -1.16 1.81 12.41
N THR A 36 -1.22 1.27 13.62
CA THR A 36 -0.40 0.14 14.07
C THR A 36 -0.41 -1.05 13.12
N GLU A 37 -1.57 -1.49 12.66
CA GLU A 37 -1.68 -2.61 11.72
C GLU A 37 -0.90 -2.34 10.43
N GLN A 38 -1.03 -1.15 9.86
CA GLN A 38 -0.33 -0.77 8.64
C GLN A 38 1.19 -0.73 8.81
N VAL A 39 1.67 -0.24 9.95
CA VAL A 39 3.11 -0.23 10.26
C VAL A 39 3.64 -1.66 10.35
N ILE A 40 2.91 -2.55 11.02
CA ILE A 40 3.27 -3.98 11.13
C ILE A 40 3.26 -4.63 9.75
N LEU A 41 2.22 -4.43 8.95
CA LEU A 41 2.14 -4.97 7.59
C LEU A 41 3.26 -4.45 6.70
N GLY A 42 3.54 -3.15 6.76
CA GLY A 42 4.66 -2.54 6.03
C GLY A 42 6.00 -3.15 6.39
N GLU A 43 6.26 -3.40 7.67
CA GLU A 43 7.48 -4.05 8.14
C GLU A 43 7.56 -5.52 7.69
N ILE A 44 6.47 -6.27 7.77
CA ILE A 44 6.41 -7.66 7.28
C ILE A 44 6.75 -7.71 5.78
N VAL A 45 6.12 -6.82 4.99
CA VAL A 45 6.38 -6.72 3.55
C VAL A 45 7.83 -6.35 3.27
N ALA A 46 8.37 -5.36 3.98
CA ALA A 46 9.76 -4.92 3.82
C ALA A 46 10.76 -6.05 4.09
N GLN A 47 10.57 -6.80 5.18
CA GLN A 47 11.41 -7.95 5.50
C GLN A 47 11.28 -9.08 4.47
N HIS A 48 10.04 -9.37 4.05
CA HIS A 48 9.79 -10.41 3.06
C HIS A 48 10.46 -10.09 1.72
N VAL A 49 10.28 -8.87 1.22
CA VAL A 49 10.90 -8.40 -0.02
C VAL A 49 12.41 -8.44 0.07
N SER A 50 12.98 -7.92 1.17
CA SER A 50 14.43 -7.94 1.38
C SER A 50 15.02 -9.35 1.34
N ARG A 51 14.38 -10.29 2.04
CA ARG A 51 14.85 -11.70 2.12
C ARG A 51 14.68 -12.44 0.81
N ARG A 52 13.53 -12.26 0.13
CA ARG A 52 13.22 -13.03 -1.09
C ARG A 52 13.96 -12.54 -2.32
N LEU A 53 14.18 -11.24 -2.42
CA LEU A 53 14.83 -10.64 -3.58
C LEU A 53 16.31 -10.33 -3.32
N SER A 54 16.82 -10.56 -2.12
CA SER A 54 18.18 -10.18 -1.70
C SER A 54 18.51 -8.73 -2.06
N ARG A 55 17.50 -7.83 -1.95
CA ARG A 55 17.62 -6.41 -2.28
C ARG A 55 17.51 -5.55 -1.04
N ARG A 56 18.18 -4.40 -1.09
CA ARG A 56 18.01 -3.37 -0.07
C ARG A 56 16.58 -2.81 -0.11
N VAL A 57 15.98 -2.65 1.07
CA VAL A 57 14.64 -2.10 1.22
C VAL A 57 14.71 -0.89 2.14
N ASP A 58 14.26 0.25 1.64
CA ASP A 58 14.06 1.46 2.42
C ASP A 58 12.63 1.46 2.98
N ARG A 59 12.48 1.85 4.24
CA ARG A 59 11.22 1.87 4.97
C ARG A 59 10.73 3.29 5.14
N LYS A 60 9.56 3.59 4.60
CA LYS A 60 8.83 4.84 4.82
C LYS A 60 7.50 4.53 5.51
N LEU A 61 7.60 4.04 6.73
CA LEU A 61 6.45 3.68 7.55
C LEU A 61 5.87 4.92 8.24
N ASN A 62 4.58 4.85 8.63
CA ASN A 62 3.90 5.91 9.35
C ASN A 62 3.80 7.24 8.56
N LEU A 63 3.57 7.18 7.26
CA LEU A 63 3.53 8.36 6.38
C LEU A 63 2.30 9.28 6.59
N GLY A 64 1.26 8.78 7.26
CA GLY A 64 -0.02 9.47 7.39
C GLY A 64 -1.17 8.66 6.81
N GLY A 65 -2.27 9.34 6.47
CA GLY A 65 -3.49 8.68 5.99
C GLY A 65 -3.40 8.21 4.53
N THR A 66 -4.50 7.61 4.08
CA THR A 66 -4.66 7.01 2.74
C THR A 66 -4.22 7.93 1.60
N LEU A 67 -4.64 9.21 1.63
CA LEU A 67 -4.33 10.12 0.53
C LEU A 67 -2.82 10.43 0.43
N LEU A 68 -2.13 10.56 1.57
CA LEU A 68 -0.69 10.81 1.58
C LEU A 68 0.10 9.60 1.07
N ALA A 69 -0.27 8.39 1.49
CA ALA A 69 0.38 7.17 1.02
C ALA A 69 0.16 6.98 -0.51
N HIS A 70 -1.06 7.21 -0.98
CA HIS A 70 -1.38 7.16 -2.41
C HIS A 70 -0.61 8.19 -3.23
N GLN A 71 -0.54 9.44 -2.76
CA GLN A 71 0.25 10.49 -3.41
C GLN A 71 1.74 10.15 -3.46
N ALA A 72 2.29 9.63 -2.36
CA ALA A 72 3.69 9.19 -2.34
C ALA A 72 3.98 8.09 -3.37
N MET A 73 3.03 7.15 -3.57
CA MET A 73 3.10 6.13 -4.62
C MET A 73 3.08 6.76 -6.01
N LEU A 74 2.14 7.67 -6.30
CA LEU A 74 2.03 8.34 -7.60
C LEU A 74 3.28 9.13 -7.97
N GLN A 75 3.95 9.71 -6.97
CA GLN A 75 5.18 10.51 -7.16
C GLN A 75 6.45 9.64 -7.20
N GLY A 76 6.34 8.31 -7.14
CA GLY A 76 7.48 7.41 -7.10
C GLY A 76 8.28 7.47 -5.78
N GLY A 77 7.69 8.02 -4.75
CA GLY A 77 8.24 8.04 -3.40
C GLY A 77 8.11 6.71 -2.65
N LEU A 78 7.21 5.85 -3.11
CA LEU A 78 7.02 4.46 -2.67
C LEU A 78 7.01 3.54 -3.88
N ASP A 79 7.52 2.32 -3.72
CA ASP A 79 7.38 1.24 -4.70
C ASP A 79 6.22 0.30 -4.33
N LEU A 80 5.91 0.15 -3.04
CA LEU A 80 4.74 -0.61 -2.57
C LEU A 80 4.31 -0.20 -1.15
N TYR A 81 3.05 -0.40 -0.85
CA TYR A 81 2.48 -0.27 0.50
C TYR A 81 1.22 -1.12 0.64
N PRO A 82 0.83 -1.55 1.86
CA PRO A 82 -0.44 -2.22 2.11
C PRO A 82 -1.62 -1.25 1.95
N GLU A 83 -2.67 -1.67 1.27
CA GLU A 83 -3.89 -0.89 1.13
C GLU A 83 -5.13 -1.79 1.23
N TYR A 84 -6.28 -1.20 1.53
CA TYR A 84 -7.54 -1.90 1.68
C TYR A 84 -8.44 -1.63 0.47
N THR A 85 -9.02 -2.67 -0.09
CA THR A 85 -9.88 -2.57 -1.27
C THR A 85 -11.06 -1.62 -1.07
N GLY A 86 -11.73 -1.69 0.08
CA GLY A 86 -12.84 -0.79 0.42
C GLY A 86 -12.42 0.68 0.50
N THR A 87 -11.28 0.95 1.13
CA THR A 87 -10.73 2.32 1.23
C THR A 87 -10.31 2.86 -0.13
N ALA A 88 -9.62 2.04 -0.92
CA ALA A 88 -9.21 2.43 -2.26
C ALA A 88 -10.43 2.74 -3.15
N LEU A 89 -11.44 1.87 -3.09
CA LEU A 89 -12.67 2.04 -3.87
C LEU A 89 -13.39 3.34 -3.54
N THR A 90 -13.62 3.60 -2.25
CA THR A 90 -14.45 4.73 -1.82
C THR A 90 -13.67 6.03 -1.66
N THR A 91 -12.47 5.98 -1.08
CA THR A 91 -11.69 7.19 -0.75
C THR A 91 -10.86 7.70 -1.93
N ILE A 92 -10.21 6.80 -2.67
CA ILE A 92 -9.34 7.18 -3.78
C ILE A 92 -10.12 7.28 -5.08
N LEU A 93 -10.81 6.20 -5.46
CA LEU A 93 -11.51 6.09 -6.74
C LEU A 93 -12.85 6.82 -6.77
N LYS A 94 -13.42 7.12 -5.59
CA LYS A 94 -14.75 7.74 -5.43
C LYS A 94 -15.86 6.91 -6.09
N LEU A 95 -15.73 5.59 -6.03
CA LEU A 95 -16.72 4.65 -6.56
C LEU A 95 -17.65 4.14 -5.45
N PRO A 96 -18.85 3.67 -5.80
CA PRO A 96 -19.76 3.09 -4.83
C PRO A 96 -19.17 1.89 -4.10
N PHE A 97 -19.49 1.77 -2.83
CA PHE A 97 -19.11 0.62 -2.00
C PHE A 97 -19.78 -0.66 -2.53
N THR A 98 -19.07 -1.76 -2.40
CA THR A 98 -19.61 -3.12 -2.55
C THR A 98 -19.22 -3.96 -1.36
N SER A 99 -20.11 -4.83 -0.91
CA SER A 99 -19.85 -5.79 0.16
C SER A 99 -19.20 -7.09 -0.33
N ASP A 100 -19.12 -7.29 -1.65
CA ASP A 100 -18.44 -8.43 -2.24
C ASP A 100 -16.93 -8.16 -2.36
N PRO A 101 -16.08 -8.90 -1.61
CA PRO A 101 -14.64 -8.70 -1.65
C PRO A 101 -14.01 -8.99 -3.02
N ALA A 102 -14.57 -9.95 -3.77
CA ALA A 102 -14.06 -10.31 -5.09
C ALA A 102 -14.35 -9.20 -6.10
N GLU A 103 -15.57 -8.66 -6.07
CA GLU A 103 -15.95 -7.51 -6.88
C GLU A 103 -15.10 -6.28 -6.52
N ALA A 104 -14.95 -5.97 -5.23
CA ALA A 104 -14.12 -4.85 -4.78
C ALA A 104 -12.69 -4.96 -5.32
N LEU A 105 -12.08 -6.15 -5.20
CA LEU A 105 -10.73 -6.40 -5.69
C LEU A 105 -10.62 -6.26 -7.21
N ALA A 106 -11.57 -6.82 -7.96
CA ALA A 106 -11.59 -6.73 -9.41
C ALA A 106 -11.68 -5.26 -9.88
N ARG A 107 -12.57 -4.48 -9.25
CA ARG A 107 -12.75 -3.06 -9.58
C ARG A 107 -11.52 -2.22 -9.26
N VAL A 108 -10.92 -2.38 -8.08
CA VAL A 108 -9.72 -1.60 -7.74
C VAL A 108 -8.54 -1.97 -8.63
N ARG A 109 -8.36 -3.25 -9.00
CA ARG A 109 -7.33 -3.67 -9.94
C ARG A 109 -7.45 -2.95 -11.28
N LEU A 110 -8.62 -3.04 -11.89
CA LEU A 110 -8.89 -2.42 -13.19
C LEU A 110 -8.67 -0.90 -13.16
N GLU A 111 -9.27 -0.23 -12.17
CA GLU A 111 -9.23 1.22 -12.09
C GLU A 111 -7.82 1.77 -11.74
N TYR A 112 -7.10 1.09 -10.84
CA TYR A 112 -5.75 1.51 -10.48
C TYR A 112 -4.75 1.30 -11.61
N GLU A 113 -4.84 0.19 -12.33
CA GLU A 113 -4.01 -0.06 -13.51
C GLU A 113 -4.28 0.97 -14.59
N THR A 114 -5.56 1.22 -14.90
CA THR A 114 -5.98 2.11 -15.98
C THR A 114 -5.66 3.58 -15.68
N ARG A 115 -5.98 4.06 -14.45
CA ARG A 115 -5.85 5.48 -14.11
C ARG A 115 -4.46 5.86 -13.63
N PHE A 116 -3.77 4.95 -12.92
CA PHE A 116 -2.56 5.29 -12.17
C PHE A 116 -1.35 4.44 -12.57
N ARG A 117 -1.52 3.37 -13.34
CA ARG A 117 -0.48 2.36 -13.64
C ARG A 117 0.07 1.70 -12.35
N ILE A 118 -0.79 1.53 -11.37
CA ILE A 118 -0.49 0.86 -10.10
C ILE A 118 -1.17 -0.50 -10.10
N TYR A 119 -0.41 -1.54 -9.78
CA TYR A 119 -0.87 -2.92 -9.77
C TYR A 119 -1.23 -3.37 -8.36
N TRP A 120 -2.41 -3.93 -8.20
CA TRP A 120 -2.83 -4.59 -6.97
C TRP A 120 -2.39 -6.04 -6.98
N LEU A 121 -1.55 -6.41 -6.02
CA LEU A 121 -1.09 -7.78 -5.81
C LEU A 121 -2.20 -8.65 -5.20
N ASN A 122 -1.88 -9.90 -4.90
CA ASN A 122 -2.84 -10.79 -4.25
C ASN A 122 -3.16 -10.31 -2.82
N PRO A 123 -4.41 -10.54 -2.35
CA PRO A 123 -4.81 -10.20 -0.99
C PRO A 123 -3.92 -10.88 0.06
N LEU A 124 -3.74 -10.22 1.19
CA LEU A 124 -2.96 -10.74 2.32
C LEU A 124 -3.68 -11.84 3.11
N GLY A 125 -4.95 -12.13 2.77
CA GLY A 125 -5.71 -13.25 3.34
C GLY A 125 -6.48 -12.92 4.61
N PHE A 126 -6.67 -11.65 4.97
CA PHE A 126 -7.50 -11.25 6.09
C PHE A 126 -8.47 -10.12 5.71
N ASN A 127 -9.49 -9.91 6.53
CA ASN A 127 -10.46 -8.84 6.39
C ASN A 127 -10.30 -7.85 7.54
N ASN A 128 -10.16 -6.57 7.20
CA ASN A 128 -10.16 -5.48 8.16
C ASN A 128 -11.50 -4.73 8.02
N THR A 129 -12.27 -4.71 9.11
CA THR A 129 -13.56 -4.03 9.16
C THR A 129 -13.74 -3.30 10.49
N PHE A 130 -14.59 -2.28 10.49
CA PHE A 130 -14.99 -1.63 11.73
C PHE A 130 -16.01 -2.50 12.46
N ALA A 131 -15.91 -2.53 13.80
CA ALA A 131 -16.88 -3.15 14.68
C ALA A 131 -17.32 -2.16 15.76
N MET A 132 -18.61 -2.11 16.01
CA MET A 132 -19.13 -1.40 17.16
C MET A 132 -18.99 -2.31 18.38
N VAL A 133 -18.36 -1.81 19.42
CA VAL A 133 -18.12 -2.59 20.64
C VAL A 133 -18.82 -1.96 21.84
N ILE A 134 -19.32 -2.80 22.73
CA ILE A 134 -19.93 -2.43 24.01
C ILE A 134 -19.35 -3.34 25.11
N ARG A 135 -19.27 -2.87 26.34
CA ARG A 135 -18.85 -3.72 27.45
C ARG A 135 -19.80 -4.91 27.60
N GLY A 136 -19.25 -6.11 27.73
CA GLY A 136 -20.05 -7.34 27.81
C GLY A 136 -21.03 -7.36 28.95
N GLU A 137 -20.73 -6.73 30.10
CA GLU A 137 -21.65 -6.57 31.23
C GLU A 137 -22.85 -5.70 30.87
N ASP A 138 -22.61 -4.57 30.20
CA ASP A 138 -23.67 -3.67 29.79
C ASP A 138 -24.53 -4.30 28.69
N ALA A 139 -23.93 -5.02 27.76
CA ALA A 139 -24.66 -5.78 26.74
C ALA A 139 -25.60 -6.81 27.38
N ARG A 140 -25.11 -7.61 28.32
CA ARG A 140 -25.93 -8.63 29.03
C ARG A 140 -27.02 -7.98 29.87
N ARG A 141 -26.66 -6.99 30.70
CA ARG A 141 -27.58 -6.30 31.60
C ARG A 141 -28.74 -5.64 30.86
N ASN A 142 -28.46 -5.07 29.69
CA ASN A 142 -29.43 -4.30 28.93
C ASN A 142 -30.00 -5.07 27.74
N ARG A 143 -29.64 -6.36 27.58
CA ARG A 143 -30.05 -7.24 26.46
C ARG A 143 -29.77 -6.65 25.10
N ILE A 144 -28.55 -6.12 24.92
CA ILE A 144 -28.09 -5.54 23.67
C ILE A 144 -27.23 -6.57 22.95
N ALA A 145 -27.72 -7.09 21.82
CA ALA A 145 -27.03 -8.05 20.97
C ALA A 145 -26.75 -7.49 19.57
N SER A 146 -27.40 -6.40 19.21
CA SER A 146 -27.28 -5.77 17.89
C SER A 146 -27.25 -4.25 18.01
N LEU A 147 -26.81 -3.58 16.92
CA LEU A 147 -26.88 -2.12 16.87
C LEU A 147 -28.32 -1.60 17.00
N SER A 148 -29.28 -2.31 16.44
CA SER A 148 -30.70 -1.98 16.59
C SER A 148 -31.20 -2.07 18.05
N ASP A 149 -30.67 -3.01 18.82
CA ASP A 149 -30.96 -3.08 20.26
C ASP A 149 -30.35 -1.89 20.99
N ALA A 150 -29.12 -1.53 20.65
CA ALA A 150 -28.44 -0.37 21.24
C ALA A 150 -29.22 0.93 20.96
N VAL A 151 -29.68 1.12 19.73
CA VAL A 151 -30.50 2.29 19.35
C VAL A 151 -31.82 2.30 20.14
N ARG A 152 -32.53 1.17 20.22
CA ARG A 152 -33.78 1.07 21.02
C ARG A 152 -33.53 1.34 22.50
N PHE A 153 -32.43 0.84 23.05
CA PHE A 153 -32.08 1.05 24.44
C PHE A 153 -31.72 2.51 24.73
N ALA A 154 -31.02 3.18 23.78
CA ALA A 154 -30.62 4.57 23.91
C ALA A 154 -31.78 5.56 23.70
N ALA A 155 -32.83 5.13 23.00
CA ALA A 155 -34.01 5.98 22.76
C ALA A 155 -34.68 6.36 24.10
N GLY A 156 -34.63 7.66 24.44
CA GLY A 156 -35.18 8.18 25.67
C GLY A 156 -34.28 8.12 26.91
N LYS A 157 -32.98 7.75 26.73
CA LYS A 157 -31.97 7.79 27.80
C LYS A 157 -30.90 8.83 27.48
N GLU A 158 -30.72 9.77 28.39
CA GLU A 158 -29.59 10.71 28.35
C GLU A 158 -28.30 10.02 28.84
N GLY A 159 -27.15 10.41 28.28
CA GLY A 159 -25.85 10.01 28.81
C GLY A 159 -25.13 8.86 28.05
N TRP A 160 -25.67 8.38 26.94
CA TRP A 160 -24.92 7.48 26.08
C TRP A 160 -24.06 8.28 25.09
N THR A 161 -22.76 8.00 25.11
CA THR A 161 -21.80 8.57 24.18
C THR A 161 -21.20 7.51 23.29
N LEU A 162 -21.07 7.82 22.01
CA LEU A 162 -20.30 7.01 21.05
C LEU A 162 -18.83 7.44 21.11
N GLY A 163 -17.95 6.52 21.48
CA GLY A 163 -16.53 6.72 21.39
C GLY A 163 -16.04 6.46 19.95
N VAL A 164 -15.17 7.31 19.45
CA VAL A 164 -14.50 7.22 18.14
C VAL A 164 -13.00 7.32 18.31
#